data_74a1b3e5953b37291535ea7f943cfe22
#
_entry.id   74a1b3e5953b37291535ea7f943cfe22
#
_cell.length_a   1.000
_cell.length_b   1.000
_cell.length_c   1.000
_cell.angle_alpha   90.00
_cell.angle_beta   90.00
_cell.angle_gamma   90.00
#
_symmetry.space_group_name_H-M   'P 1'
#
loop_
_entity.id
_entity.type
_entity.pdbx_description
1 polymer ?
#
loop_
_entity_poly.entity_id
_entity_poly.type
_entity_poly.pdbx_seq_one_letter_code
_entity_poly.pdbx_strand_id
1 'polypeptide(L)'
;MHFHREIDQLKKTILQLGVLVEDRLRRACTILETKDEAQAQAIMTSDWEIDDMEIRVEEECLKILALHQPVARDLRLIVSIIKINSELERIADIAVNIAKRILTINKCKTADFVFVLDYQDLQRTGADRRYRGQYFQTDSYHQQVQNR
;
A
#
# COMPACT_ATOMS: atom_id res chain seq x y z
N MET A 1 13.08 -20.58 -27.66
CA MET A 1 11.61 -20.65 -27.46
C MET A 1 11.16 -20.49 -26.01
N HIS A 2 11.92 -20.93 -25.00
CA HIS A 2 11.53 -20.76 -23.57
C HIS A 2 11.50 -19.30 -23.06
N PHE A 3 12.51 -18.51 -23.36
CA PHE A 3 12.66 -17.14 -22.91
C PHE A 3 11.44 -16.24 -23.21
N HIS A 4 10.98 -16.21 -24.47
CA HIS A 4 9.83 -15.36 -24.83
C HIS A 4 8.54 -15.79 -24.12
N ARG A 5 8.38 -17.10 -23.88
CA ARG A 5 7.23 -17.63 -23.14
C ARG A 5 7.26 -17.20 -21.67
N GLU A 6 8.45 -17.19 -21.06
CA GLU A 6 8.62 -16.72 -19.68
C GLU A 6 8.36 -15.21 -19.57
N ILE A 7 8.85 -14.41 -20.53
CA ILE A 7 8.52 -12.97 -20.59
C ILE A 7 7.02 -12.72 -20.76
N ASP A 8 6.33 -13.49 -21.60
CA ASP A 8 4.89 -13.34 -21.80
C ASP A 8 4.11 -13.79 -20.55
N GLN A 9 4.60 -14.79 -19.82
CA GLN A 9 4.03 -15.19 -18.55
C GLN A 9 4.22 -14.08 -17.50
N LEU A 10 5.43 -13.55 -17.37
CA LEU A 10 5.74 -12.45 -16.47
C LEU A 10 4.85 -11.21 -16.72
N LYS A 11 4.61 -10.85 -18.00
CA LYS A 11 3.67 -9.77 -18.34
C LYS A 11 2.26 -10.06 -17.87
N LYS A 12 1.78 -11.30 -17.97
CA LYS A 12 0.45 -11.69 -17.49
C LYS A 12 0.38 -11.58 -15.97
N THR A 13 1.40 -12.06 -15.27
CA THR A 13 1.44 -12.02 -13.80
C THR A 13 1.39 -10.58 -13.29
N ILE A 14 2.20 -9.66 -13.87
CA ILE A 14 2.17 -8.25 -13.44
C ILE A 14 0.84 -7.56 -13.77
N LEU A 15 0.18 -7.91 -14.88
CA LEU A 15 -1.15 -7.39 -15.20
C LEU A 15 -2.21 -7.89 -14.22
N GLN A 16 -2.15 -9.16 -13.81
CA GLN A 16 -3.03 -9.72 -12.79
C GLN A 16 -2.86 -9.03 -11.44
N LEU A 17 -1.61 -8.78 -11.02
CA LEU A 17 -1.33 -7.99 -9.83
C LEU A 17 -1.93 -6.58 -9.93
N GLY A 18 -1.78 -5.91 -11.08
CA GLY A 18 -2.37 -4.59 -11.32
C GLY A 18 -3.88 -4.58 -11.13
N VAL A 19 -4.61 -5.60 -11.62
CA VAL A 19 -6.06 -5.73 -11.44
C VAL A 19 -6.44 -5.91 -9.98
N LEU A 20 -5.70 -6.72 -9.22
CA LEU A 20 -5.95 -6.92 -7.78
C LEU A 20 -5.73 -5.63 -6.99
N VAL A 21 -4.67 -4.90 -7.27
CA VAL A 21 -4.36 -3.61 -6.62
C VAL A 21 -5.41 -2.56 -6.97
N GLU A 22 -5.85 -2.48 -8.23
CA GLU A 22 -6.92 -1.58 -8.65
C GLU A 22 -8.23 -1.87 -7.90
N ASP A 23 -8.65 -3.13 -7.81
CA ASP A 23 -9.86 -3.52 -7.08
C ASP A 23 -9.75 -3.16 -5.59
N ARG A 24 -8.60 -3.42 -4.96
CA ARG A 24 -8.34 -3.06 -3.57
C ARG A 24 -8.43 -1.56 -3.35
N LEU A 25 -7.79 -0.76 -4.20
CA LEU A 25 -7.86 0.69 -4.10
C LEU A 25 -9.28 1.21 -4.29
N ARG A 26 -10.05 0.66 -5.24
CA ARG A 26 -11.45 1.00 -5.47
C ARG A 26 -12.30 0.73 -4.23
N ARG A 27 -12.14 -0.44 -3.59
CA ARG A 27 -12.81 -0.76 -2.32
C ARG A 27 -12.41 0.20 -1.21
N ALA A 28 -11.12 0.55 -1.10
CA ALA A 28 -10.64 1.53 -0.13
C ALA A 28 -11.28 2.91 -0.35
N CYS A 29 -11.46 3.35 -1.59
CA CYS A 29 -12.19 4.58 -1.88
C CYS A 29 -13.67 4.49 -1.49
N THR A 30 -14.33 3.35 -1.73
CA THR A 30 -15.74 3.16 -1.35
C THR A 30 -15.95 3.23 0.16
N ILE A 31 -15.05 2.64 0.95
CA ILE A 31 -15.18 2.69 2.43
C ILE A 31 -14.94 4.09 3.02
N LEU A 32 -14.30 5.02 2.30
CA LEU A 32 -14.23 6.42 2.72
C LEU A 32 -15.64 7.07 2.79
N GLU A 33 -16.51 6.68 1.87
CA GLU A 33 -17.89 7.20 1.81
C GLU A 33 -18.82 6.43 2.76
N THR A 34 -18.76 5.09 2.70
CA THR A 34 -19.68 4.21 3.43
C THR A 34 -19.33 4.03 4.89
N LYS A 35 -18.04 4.21 5.27
CA LYS A 35 -17.48 3.93 6.59
C LYS A 35 -17.75 2.51 7.10
N ASP A 36 -17.87 1.55 6.18
CA ASP A 36 -18.17 0.15 6.46
C ASP A 36 -16.96 -0.55 7.10
N GLU A 37 -17.10 -0.91 8.38
CA GLU A 37 -16.05 -1.57 9.16
C GLU A 37 -15.76 -2.98 8.67
N ALA A 38 -16.77 -3.72 8.21
CA ALA A 38 -16.60 -5.07 7.73
C ALA A 38 -15.78 -5.10 6.44
N GLN A 39 -16.04 -4.18 5.52
CA GLN A 39 -15.25 -4.03 4.31
C GLN A 39 -13.83 -3.53 4.61
N ALA A 40 -13.65 -2.60 5.55
CA ALA A 40 -12.33 -2.16 5.97
C ALA A 40 -11.50 -3.31 6.55
N GLN A 41 -12.11 -4.16 7.40
CA GLN A 41 -11.45 -5.35 7.95
C GLN A 41 -11.11 -6.36 6.84
N ALA A 42 -11.99 -6.55 5.85
CA ALA A 42 -11.74 -7.45 4.72
C ALA A 42 -10.52 -7.00 3.87
N ILE A 43 -10.35 -5.70 3.64
CA ILE A 43 -9.17 -5.15 2.95
C ILE A 43 -7.89 -5.50 3.71
N MET A 44 -7.89 -5.34 5.03
CA MET A 44 -6.71 -5.62 5.86
C MET A 44 -6.35 -7.11 5.91
N THR A 45 -7.35 -7.99 5.90
CA THR A 45 -7.11 -9.44 5.98
C THR A 45 -6.73 -10.08 4.65
N SER A 46 -7.03 -9.45 3.51
CA SER A 46 -6.69 -9.96 2.18
C SER A 46 -5.32 -9.47 1.66
N ASP A 47 -4.51 -8.83 2.49
CA ASP A 47 -3.23 -8.23 2.09
C ASP A 47 -2.23 -9.27 1.57
N TRP A 48 -2.19 -10.43 2.20
CA TRP A 48 -1.31 -11.52 1.85
C TRP A 48 -1.37 -11.99 0.38
N GLU A 49 -2.52 -11.80 -0.30
CA GLU A 49 -2.68 -12.21 -1.71
C GLU A 49 -1.83 -11.33 -2.65
N ILE A 50 -1.75 -10.04 -2.37
CA ILE A 50 -0.93 -9.09 -3.14
C ILE A 50 0.54 -9.29 -2.82
N ASP A 51 0.89 -9.45 -1.55
CA ASP A 51 2.26 -9.69 -1.10
C ASP A 51 2.84 -10.96 -1.73
N ASP A 52 2.07 -12.08 -1.73
CA ASP A 52 2.50 -13.34 -2.35
C ASP A 52 2.69 -13.18 -3.87
N MET A 53 1.83 -12.42 -4.54
CA MET A 53 1.95 -12.20 -5.99
C MET A 53 3.11 -11.25 -6.32
N GLU A 54 3.36 -10.25 -5.50
CA GLU A 54 4.51 -9.35 -5.60
C GLU A 54 5.83 -10.10 -5.51
N ILE A 55 5.99 -10.96 -4.52
CA ILE A 55 7.16 -11.83 -4.33
C ILE A 55 7.35 -12.73 -5.56
N ARG A 56 6.28 -13.33 -6.08
CA ARG A 56 6.36 -14.18 -7.29
C ARG A 56 6.84 -13.42 -8.51
N VAL A 57 6.36 -12.19 -8.73
CA VAL A 57 6.81 -11.35 -9.86
C VAL A 57 8.29 -11.05 -9.72
N GLU A 58 8.76 -10.73 -8.52
CA GLU A 58 10.18 -10.45 -8.26
C GLU A 58 11.04 -11.69 -8.50
N GLU A 59 10.64 -12.86 -7.98
CA GLU A 59 11.34 -14.13 -8.19
C GLU A 59 11.40 -14.53 -9.66
N GLU A 60 10.30 -14.37 -10.41
CA GLU A 60 10.27 -14.64 -11.86
C GLU A 60 11.23 -13.69 -12.62
N CYS A 61 11.27 -12.41 -12.27
CA CYS A 61 12.20 -11.44 -12.84
C CYS A 61 13.66 -11.86 -12.60
N LEU A 62 14.01 -12.17 -11.35
CA LEU A 62 15.36 -12.57 -10.96
C LEU A 62 15.78 -13.87 -11.65
N LYS A 63 14.88 -14.84 -11.75
CA LYS A 63 15.10 -16.10 -12.46
C LYS A 63 15.39 -15.88 -13.94
N ILE A 64 14.60 -15.06 -14.63
CA ILE A 64 14.82 -14.74 -16.04
C ILE A 64 16.16 -14.04 -16.24
N LEU A 65 16.52 -13.09 -15.37
CA LEU A 65 17.81 -12.40 -15.42
C LEU A 65 18.99 -13.36 -15.26
N ALA A 66 18.88 -14.29 -14.30
CA ALA A 66 19.95 -15.24 -14.00
C ALA A 66 20.14 -16.29 -15.11
N LEU A 67 19.05 -16.81 -15.67
CA LEU A 67 19.10 -17.92 -16.63
C LEU A 67 19.39 -17.46 -18.06
N HIS A 68 18.86 -16.32 -18.47
CA HIS A 68 18.91 -15.91 -19.88
C HIS A 68 19.83 -14.74 -20.16
N GLN A 69 20.29 -14.02 -19.12
CA GLN A 69 21.17 -12.86 -19.23
C GLN A 69 20.71 -11.88 -20.35
N PRO A 70 19.45 -11.46 -20.33
CA PRO A 70 18.87 -10.67 -21.40
C PRO A 70 19.60 -9.34 -21.59
N VAL A 71 19.64 -8.85 -22.83
CA VAL A 71 20.35 -7.62 -23.18
C VAL A 71 19.40 -6.55 -23.71
N ALA A 72 19.84 -5.32 -23.65
CA ALA A 72 19.19 -4.15 -24.25
C ALA A 72 17.67 -4.04 -23.96
N ARG A 73 16.83 -4.38 -24.95
CA ARG A 73 15.38 -4.20 -24.89
C ARG A 73 14.71 -5.06 -23.80
N ASP A 74 15.11 -6.32 -23.74
CA ASP A 74 14.48 -7.27 -22.81
C ASP A 74 14.91 -6.99 -21.37
N LEU A 75 16.17 -6.62 -21.16
CA LEU A 75 16.64 -6.17 -19.85
C LEU A 75 15.85 -4.93 -19.36
N ARG A 76 15.63 -3.94 -20.23
CA ARG A 76 14.84 -2.74 -19.86
C ARG A 76 13.41 -3.10 -19.49
N LEU A 77 12.79 -4.04 -20.19
CA LEU A 77 11.44 -4.51 -19.89
C LEU A 77 11.38 -5.11 -18.47
N ILE A 78 12.31 -6.03 -18.14
CA ILE A 78 12.33 -6.69 -16.82
C ILE A 78 12.55 -5.66 -15.71
N VAL A 79 13.51 -4.74 -15.87
CA VAL A 79 13.74 -3.65 -14.90
C VAL A 79 12.51 -2.77 -14.73
N SER A 80 11.77 -2.50 -15.81
CA SER A 80 10.52 -1.73 -15.74
C SER A 80 9.45 -2.50 -14.97
N ILE A 81 9.34 -3.82 -15.16
CA ILE A 81 8.39 -4.65 -14.42
C ILE A 81 8.71 -4.65 -12.92
N ILE A 82 9.98 -4.79 -12.53
CA ILE A 82 10.40 -4.72 -11.12
C ILE A 82 9.98 -3.38 -10.49
N LYS A 83 10.18 -2.26 -11.20
CA LYS A 83 9.76 -0.94 -10.72
C LYS A 83 8.25 -0.81 -10.60
N ILE A 84 7.49 -1.31 -11.58
CA ILE A 84 6.03 -1.32 -11.55
C ILE A 84 5.53 -2.17 -10.37
N ASN A 85 6.16 -3.33 -10.13
CA ASN A 85 5.84 -4.22 -9.02
C ASN A 85 5.92 -3.48 -7.67
N SER A 86 7.03 -2.79 -7.41
CA SER A 86 7.22 -1.99 -6.19
C SER A 86 6.22 -0.82 -6.06
N GLU A 87 5.82 -0.19 -7.18
CA GLU A 87 4.81 0.87 -7.13
C GLU A 87 3.39 0.31 -6.89
N LEU A 88 3.08 -0.88 -7.39
CA LEU A 88 1.80 -1.56 -7.13
C LEU A 88 1.68 -1.97 -5.66
N GLU A 89 2.74 -2.51 -5.04
CA GLU A 89 2.82 -2.78 -3.60
C GLU A 89 2.52 -1.50 -2.81
N ARG A 90 3.19 -0.40 -3.15
CA ARG A 90 2.97 0.88 -2.46
C ARG A 90 1.53 1.39 -2.57
N ILE A 91 0.86 1.19 -3.71
CA ILE A 91 -0.56 1.55 -3.89
C ILE A 91 -1.44 0.64 -3.01
N ALA A 92 -1.15 -0.66 -2.94
CA ALA A 92 -1.86 -1.59 -2.09
C ALA A 92 -1.73 -1.23 -0.60
N ASP A 93 -0.54 -0.87 -0.15
CA ASP A 93 -0.27 -0.37 1.20
C ASP A 93 -1.09 0.89 1.53
N ILE A 94 -1.21 1.83 0.59
CA ILE A 94 -2.05 3.01 0.77
C ILE A 94 -3.51 2.61 0.99
N ALA A 95 -4.03 1.66 0.22
CA ALA A 95 -5.40 1.16 0.38
C ALA A 95 -5.63 0.53 1.78
N VAL A 96 -4.67 -0.27 2.27
CA VAL A 96 -4.69 -0.83 3.62
C VAL A 96 -4.64 0.27 4.69
N ASN A 97 -3.80 1.29 4.50
CA ASN A 97 -3.72 2.42 5.42
C ASN A 97 -5.02 3.23 5.47
N ILE A 98 -5.71 3.41 4.33
CA ILE A 98 -7.05 4.01 4.30
C ILE A 98 -8.02 3.19 5.14
N ALA A 99 -8.05 1.86 4.98
CA ALA A 99 -8.91 0.97 5.75
C ALA A 99 -8.63 1.06 7.26
N LYS A 100 -7.36 1.03 7.69
CA LYS A 100 -6.96 1.22 9.10
C LYS A 100 -7.47 2.53 9.67
N ARG A 101 -7.36 3.62 8.91
CA ARG A 101 -7.81 4.95 9.36
C ARG A 101 -9.32 5.04 9.51
N ILE A 102 -10.10 4.43 8.61
CA ILE A 102 -11.56 4.37 8.74
C ILE A 102 -11.96 3.64 10.03
N LEU A 103 -11.34 2.49 10.36
CA LEU A 103 -11.59 1.79 11.61
C LEU A 103 -11.26 2.65 12.84
N THR A 104 -10.21 3.45 12.77
CA THR A 104 -9.82 4.37 13.84
C THR A 104 -10.85 5.49 13.99
N ILE A 105 -11.26 6.12 12.89
CA ILE A 105 -12.28 7.20 12.89
C ILE A 105 -13.61 6.71 13.46
N ASN A 106 -14.04 5.50 13.08
CA ASN A 106 -15.29 4.92 13.56
C ASN A 106 -15.28 4.64 15.08
N LYS A 107 -14.09 4.37 15.66
CA LYS A 107 -13.91 4.19 17.10
C LYS A 107 -13.91 5.51 17.89
N CYS A 108 -13.54 6.62 17.24
CA CYS A 108 -13.55 7.93 17.86
C CYS A 108 -14.98 8.45 17.95
N LYS A 109 -15.57 8.50 19.18
CA LYS A 109 -16.93 8.95 19.44
C LYS A 109 -17.11 10.47 19.36
N THR A 110 -16.08 11.24 19.16
CA THR A 110 -16.10 12.70 19.09
C THR A 110 -16.07 13.18 17.63
N ALA A 111 -17.01 14.06 17.28
CA ALA A 111 -17.17 14.67 15.96
C ALA A 111 -16.03 15.63 15.53
N ASP A 112 -15.00 15.72 16.33
CA ASP A 112 -13.83 16.50 15.99
C ASP A 112 -12.94 15.68 15.07
N PHE A 113 -12.95 16.05 13.79
CA PHE A 113 -12.04 15.60 12.75
C PHE A 113 -10.61 16.01 13.11
N VAL A 114 -10.04 15.41 14.14
CA VAL A 114 -8.61 15.43 14.33
C VAL A 114 -8.05 14.38 13.39
N PHE A 115 -7.43 14.82 12.31
CA PHE A 115 -6.59 14.00 11.47
C PHE A 115 -5.48 13.43 12.37
N VAL A 116 -5.71 12.29 12.98
CA VAL A 116 -4.67 11.51 13.63
C VAL A 116 -3.85 10.89 12.51
N LEU A 117 -2.90 11.67 11.99
CA LEU A 117 -1.78 11.11 11.28
C LEU A 117 -1.04 10.23 12.29
N ASP A 118 -1.05 8.92 12.06
CA ASP A 118 -0.34 7.99 12.90
C ASP A 118 1.15 8.40 12.91
N TYR A 119 1.69 8.69 14.08
CA TYR A 119 3.07 9.15 14.26
C TYR A 119 4.10 8.17 13.66
N GLN A 120 3.73 6.90 13.55
CA GLN A 120 4.56 5.87 12.92
C GLN A 120 4.66 6.03 11.40
N ASP A 121 3.61 6.48 10.72
CA ASP A 121 3.64 6.76 9.27
C ASP A 121 4.48 8.01 8.95
N LEU A 122 4.50 8.99 9.85
CA LEU A 122 5.37 10.17 9.73
C LEU A 122 6.87 9.83 9.86
N GLN A 123 7.19 8.83 10.67
CA GLN A 123 8.58 8.37 10.80
C GLN A 123 9.06 7.60 9.57
N ARG A 124 8.18 6.81 8.92
CA ARG A 124 8.51 6.09 7.69
C ARG A 124 8.75 7.02 6.49
N THR A 125 8.02 8.11 6.39
CA THR A 125 8.10 9.04 5.25
C THR A 125 9.16 10.14 5.39
N GLY A 126 9.88 10.21 6.51
CA GLY A 126 10.89 11.26 6.77
C GLY A 126 10.30 12.66 6.95
N ALA A 127 8.98 12.80 7.02
CA ALA A 127 8.27 14.08 7.16
C ALA A 127 8.30 14.63 8.60
N ASP A 128 8.86 13.87 9.56
CA ASP A 128 8.87 14.17 11.01
C ASP A 128 9.44 15.55 11.35
N ARG A 129 10.44 16.05 10.60
CA ARG A 129 11.11 17.31 10.98
C ARG A 129 10.27 18.57 10.76
N ARG A 130 9.28 18.55 9.86
CA ARG A 130 8.53 19.75 9.46
C ARG A 130 7.28 20.01 10.31
N TYR A 131 6.77 18.98 10.98
CA TYR A 131 5.46 19.04 11.70
C TYR A 131 5.57 18.85 13.21
N ARG A 132 6.76 18.58 13.74
CA ARG A 132 7.00 18.33 15.19
C ARG A 132 6.53 19.48 16.11
N GLY A 133 6.49 20.72 15.62
CA GLY A 133 6.09 21.89 16.42
C GLY A 133 4.59 22.12 16.55
N GLN A 134 3.76 21.56 15.65
CA GLN A 134 2.31 21.82 15.66
C GLN A 134 1.51 20.83 16.52
N TYR A 135 2.04 19.62 16.77
CA TYR A 135 1.33 18.57 17.50
C TYR A 135 1.53 18.61 19.01
N PHE A 136 2.60 19.24 19.51
CA PHE A 136 2.81 19.39 20.96
C PHE A 136 1.79 20.31 21.64
N GLN A 137 1.08 21.15 20.89
CA GLN A 137 0.02 22.00 21.45
C GLN A 137 -1.31 21.27 21.65
N THR A 138 -1.59 20.19 20.92
CA THR A 138 -2.83 19.43 21.03
C THR A 138 -2.85 18.46 22.20
N ASP A 139 -1.69 17.88 22.57
CA ASP A 139 -1.61 16.97 23.73
C ASP A 139 -1.88 17.69 25.07
N SER A 140 -1.48 18.97 25.18
CA SER A 140 -1.78 19.76 26.39
C SER A 140 -3.27 20.09 26.52
N TYR A 141 -4.00 20.19 25.41
CA TYR A 141 -5.46 20.43 25.40
C TYR A 141 -6.25 19.18 25.84
N HIS A 142 -5.78 17.97 25.44
CA HIS A 142 -6.46 16.72 25.82
C HIS A 142 -6.31 16.37 27.29
N GLN A 143 -5.18 16.71 27.92
CA GLN A 143 -5.01 16.52 29.37
C GLN A 143 -5.87 17.49 30.21
N GLN A 144 -6.20 18.67 29.68
CA GLN A 144 -7.06 19.61 30.39
C GLN A 144 -8.57 19.28 30.34
N VAL A 145 -9.00 18.54 29.29
CA VAL A 145 -10.42 18.15 29.10
C VAL A 145 -10.77 16.89 29.91
N GLN A 146 -9.81 16.02 30.19
CA GLN A 146 -10.02 14.79 31.00
C GLN A 146 -10.05 15.08 32.52
N ASN A 147 -9.59 16.25 32.96
CA ASN A 147 -9.57 16.65 34.39
C ASN A 147 -10.69 17.60 34.80
N ARG A 148 -11.75 17.74 34.01
CA ARG A 148 -13.01 18.40 34.33
C ARG A 148 -14.18 17.42 34.25
#